data_bc39f92893af539330a7a43e92d99e9f
#
_entry.id   bc39f92893af539330a7a43e92d99e9f
#
_cell.length_a   1.000
_cell.length_b   1.000
_cell.length_c   1.000
_cell.angle_alpha   90.00
_cell.angle_beta   90.00
_cell.angle_gamma   90.00
#
_symmetry.space_group_name_H-M   'P 1'
#
loop_
_entity.id
_entity.type
_entity.pdbx_description
1 polymer ?
#
loop_
_entity_poly.entity_id
_entity_poly.type
_entity_poly.pdbx_seq_one_letter_code
_entity_poly.pdbx_strand_id
1 'polypeptide(L)'
;MTTLRGISPLIAVDRRAAAPIHRQICDGYRARILEGNLRAGQQVPSTRELASELGVSRIPVLNAYAQLLAEGYFESRVGSGTFVSRSLPERFVSSTVPGSALPRDGTGHRAVAGRAAKLPPYRRPPWVSGCGAFNLSQPALEAFPVRIWSNMIARRSRGMDVAALLYGGPMGLEELRDAIASYLRTARGVHCDAGQIMIVSGSQQALDLSARVLLDPRKPVWIEEPGYWLVQHILKAAGCRLVPVPVDQEGLDVAAGIRFCPKARAAYVAPSHQFPLGVTMSASRRLKLLQWAQSAGSWIIEDDYDSEYRYESMPISSLQGLDRHSRVIYIGTFSKVLFPSLRLGYLVIPLDLVERFAAVRHAMDICPSHFHQAVLADFIRDGHYSRHLRRMRQLYAERRSALVESIRKEFGSALELLGTEAGMHLCIALPKGVSDVALSFEAAKQKLWLWPLSPCYLDGGPRQGFILGFGNTPAEEMPAAVRRLGALLGR
;
A
#
# COMPACT_ATOMS: atom_id res chain seq x y z
N MET A 1 29.80 63.78 -11.61
CA MET A 1 30.03 62.57 -10.77
C MET A 1 29.04 62.64 -9.61
N THR A 2 27.89 62.08 -9.77
CA THR A 2 26.83 62.13 -8.73
C THR A 2 26.59 60.72 -8.23
N THR A 3 27.06 60.45 -7.03
CA THR A 3 26.85 59.24 -6.27
C THR A 3 25.37 59.08 -5.94
N LEU A 4 24.70 58.13 -6.53
CA LEU A 4 23.37 57.67 -6.11
C LEU A 4 23.50 56.94 -4.75
N ARG A 5 23.34 57.72 -3.66
CA ARG A 5 23.03 57.23 -2.32
C ARG A 5 21.53 57.04 -2.23
N GLY A 6 21.11 55.85 -1.75
CA GLY A 6 19.74 55.64 -1.27
C GLY A 6 18.96 54.56 -1.98
N ILE A 7 19.43 53.31 -1.91
CA ILE A 7 18.54 52.18 -2.08
C ILE A 7 18.46 51.50 -0.73
N SER A 8 17.28 51.53 -0.11
CA SER A 8 16.91 50.79 1.11
C SER A 8 17.37 49.35 1.03
N PRO A 9 17.71 48.68 2.15
CA PRO A 9 18.27 47.32 2.12
C PRO A 9 17.38 46.44 1.26
N LEU A 10 17.98 45.94 0.19
CA LEU A 10 17.32 45.06 -0.79
C LEU A 10 16.77 43.79 -0.17
N ILE A 11 17.26 43.42 1.02
CA ILE A 11 16.93 42.18 1.73
C ILE A 11 16.76 42.49 3.21
N ALA A 12 15.68 41.98 3.80
CA ALA A 12 15.48 42.02 5.25
C ALA A 12 15.81 40.61 5.84
N VAL A 13 16.49 40.60 7.00
CA VAL A 13 16.76 39.36 7.75
C VAL A 13 16.15 39.49 9.14
N ASP A 14 15.47 38.42 9.57
CA ASP A 14 14.94 38.30 10.93
C ASP A 14 15.83 37.34 11.74
N ARG A 15 16.51 37.89 12.74
CA ARG A 15 17.38 37.12 13.64
C ARG A 15 16.62 36.16 14.57
N ARG A 16 15.31 36.32 14.72
CA ARG A 16 14.43 35.50 15.56
C ARG A 16 13.79 34.36 14.79
N ALA A 17 13.88 34.39 13.46
CA ALA A 17 13.32 33.35 12.63
C ALA A 17 14.10 32.01 12.80
N ALA A 18 13.42 30.89 12.67
CA ALA A 18 14.02 29.57 12.71
C ALA A 18 15.00 29.30 11.55
N ALA A 19 14.85 30.02 10.43
CA ALA A 19 15.69 29.87 9.26
C ALA A 19 17.05 30.56 9.47
N PRO A 20 18.18 29.88 9.17
CA PRO A 20 19.51 30.50 9.27
C PRO A 20 19.66 31.75 8.41
N ILE A 21 20.43 32.76 8.88
CA ILE A 21 20.59 34.05 8.20
C ILE A 21 21.06 33.91 6.75
N HIS A 22 22.03 33.02 6.47
CA HIS A 22 22.50 32.80 5.10
C HIS A 22 21.38 32.36 4.16
N ARG A 23 20.46 31.49 4.64
CA ARG A 23 19.33 31.02 3.88
C ARG A 23 18.32 32.12 3.61
N GLN A 24 18.04 32.99 4.59
CA GLN A 24 17.17 34.16 4.40
C GLN A 24 17.74 35.11 3.33
N ILE A 25 19.07 35.33 3.33
CA ILE A 25 19.74 36.14 2.31
C ILE A 25 19.59 35.49 0.93
N CYS A 26 19.82 34.17 0.79
CA CYS A 26 19.64 33.46 -0.47
C CYS A 26 18.20 33.58 -1.00
N ASP A 27 17.23 33.31 -0.14
CA ASP A 27 15.82 33.34 -0.49
C ASP A 27 15.36 34.76 -0.88
N GLY A 28 15.87 35.78 -0.17
CA GLY A 28 15.62 37.19 -0.50
C GLY A 28 16.17 37.58 -1.86
N TYR A 29 17.40 37.17 -2.23
CA TYR A 29 17.95 37.44 -3.56
C TYR A 29 17.21 36.69 -4.65
N ARG A 30 16.91 35.39 -4.43
CA ARG A 30 16.12 34.61 -5.40
C ARG A 30 14.76 35.24 -5.69
N ALA A 31 14.02 35.62 -4.64
CA ALA A 31 12.73 36.28 -4.79
C ALA A 31 12.85 37.56 -5.61
N ARG A 32 13.80 38.44 -5.30
CA ARG A 32 14.01 39.71 -6.00
C ARG A 32 14.43 39.57 -7.46
N ILE A 33 15.24 38.55 -7.76
CA ILE A 33 15.66 38.24 -9.13
C ILE A 33 14.46 37.68 -9.91
N LEU A 34 13.67 36.79 -9.32
CA LEU A 34 12.51 36.18 -9.95
C LEU A 34 11.36 37.20 -10.20
N GLU A 35 11.17 38.08 -9.26
CA GLU A 35 10.20 39.20 -9.38
C GLU A 35 10.65 40.30 -10.38
N GLY A 36 11.90 40.21 -10.90
CA GLY A 36 12.46 41.21 -11.83
C GLY A 36 12.94 42.47 -11.15
N ASN A 37 12.94 42.57 -9.84
CA ASN A 37 13.43 43.70 -9.05
C ASN A 37 14.96 43.87 -9.12
N LEU A 38 15.67 42.77 -9.41
CA LEU A 38 17.09 42.72 -9.74
C LEU A 38 17.27 42.25 -11.19
N ARG A 39 17.91 43.07 -12.01
CA ARG A 39 18.07 42.76 -13.44
C ARG A 39 19.31 41.92 -13.71
N ALA A 40 19.22 41.09 -14.73
CA ALA A 40 20.38 40.34 -15.24
C ALA A 40 21.57 41.26 -15.55
N GLY A 41 22.75 40.93 -15.07
CA GLY A 41 23.95 41.77 -15.21
C GLY A 41 24.05 42.93 -14.20
N GLN A 42 23.08 43.12 -13.33
CA GLN A 42 23.13 44.14 -12.29
C GLN A 42 24.16 43.74 -11.21
N GLN A 43 24.99 44.69 -10.80
CA GLN A 43 25.95 44.47 -9.72
C GLN A 43 25.23 44.43 -8.38
N VAL A 44 25.62 43.47 -7.54
CA VAL A 44 25.15 43.36 -6.15
C VAL A 44 26.24 43.90 -5.19
N PRO A 45 25.86 44.32 -3.97
CA PRO A 45 26.81 44.82 -2.99
C PRO A 45 27.92 43.84 -2.71
N SER A 46 29.09 44.29 -2.30
CA SER A 46 30.14 43.38 -1.82
C SER A 46 29.70 42.69 -0.53
N THR A 47 30.27 41.51 -0.24
CA THR A 47 29.94 40.76 1.00
C THR A 47 30.21 41.55 2.28
N ARG A 48 31.12 42.54 2.23
CA ARG A 48 31.42 43.46 3.37
C ARG A 48 30.31 44.52 3.49
N GLU A 49 29.93 45.12 2.40
CA GLU A 49 28.87 46.16 2.37
C GLU A 49 27.55 45.54 2.84
N LEU A 50 27.14 44.41 2.27
CA LEU A 50 25.88 43.74 2.64
C LEU A 50 25.90 43.30 4.12
N ALA A 51 27.01 42.80 4.63
CA ALA A 51 27.14 42.43 6.06
C ALA A 51 26.94 43.61 6.96
N SER A 52 27.53 44.77 6.57
CA SER A 52 27.40 46.02 7.31
C SER A 52 25.96 46.56 7.25
N GLU A 53 25.33 46.52 6.09
CA GLU A 53 23.95 46.98 5.83
C GLU A 53 22.91 46.15 6.63
N LEU A 54 23.07 44.82 6.67
CA LEU A 54 22.20 43.93 7.41
C LEU A 54 22.53 43.84 8.91
N GLY A 55 23.63 44.45 9.33
CA GLY A 55 24.13 44.39 10.72
C GLY A 55 24.53 42.97 11.17
N VAL A 56 24.93 42.08 10.23
CA VAL A 56 25.33 40.71 10.54
C VAL A 56 26.81 40.47 10.34
N SER A 57 27.35 39.35 10.85
CA SER A 57 28.72 38.97 10.56
C SER A 57 28.91 38.63 9.08
N ARG A 58 30.11 38.70 8.56
CA ARG A 58 30.42 38.48 7.14
C ARG A 58 30.19 37.02 6.67
N ILE A 59 30.35 36.06 7.61
CA ILE A 59 30.30 34.63 7.27
C ILE A 59 28.96 34.18 6.66
N PRO A 60 27.77 34.51 7.23
CA PRO A 60 26.48 34.19 6.59
C PRO A 60 26.34 34.79 5.20
N VAL A 61 26.84 35.98 4.96
CA VAL A 61 26.80 36.62 3.64
C VAL A 61 27.70 35.91 2.65
N LEU A 62 28.91 35.54 3.06
CA LEU A 62 29.83 34.74 2.23
C LEU A 62 29.20 33.40 1.83
N ASN A 63 28.59 32.72 2.78
CA ASN A 63 27.90 31.42 2.51
C ASN A 63 26.74 31.61 1.55
N ALA A 64 25.95 32.66 1.72
CA ALA A 64 24.84 32.97 0.81
C ALA A 64 25.34 33.28 -0.61
N TYR A 65 26.41 34.08 -0.74
CA TYR A 65 26.97 34.40 -2.05
C TYR A 65 27.61 33.18 -2.72
N ALA A 66 28.31 32.35 -1.97
CA ALA A 66 28.86 31.09 -2.49
C ALA A 66 27.75 30.18 -3.02
N GLN A 67 26.63 30.08 -2.28
CA GLN A 67 25.49 29.29 -2.68
C GLN A 67 24.81 29.87 -3.95
N LEU A 68 24.56 31.19 -4.00
CA LEU A 68 23.94 31.81 -5.17
C LEU A 68 24.84 31.76 -6.43
N LEU A 69 26.16 31.78 -6.25
CA LEU A 69 27.15 31.53 -7.32
C LEU A 69 27.07 30.08 -7.81
N ALA A 70 27.06 29.12 -6.89
CA ALA A 70 26.95 27.69 -7.22
C ALA A 70 25.63 27.34 -7.89
N GLU A 71 24.55 28.00 -7.53
CA GLU A 71 23.23 27.84 -8.13
C GLU A 71 23.04 28.61 -9.46
N GLY A 72 24.04 29.44 -9.84
CA GLY A 72 23.99 30.20 -11.09
C GLY A 72 23.12 31.46 -11.07
N TYR A 73 22.63 31.92 -9.91
CA TYR A 73 21.97 33.21 -9.78
C TYR A 73 22.93 34.37 -9.83
N PHE A 74 24.17 34.17 -9.36
CA PHE A 74 25.24 35.13 -9.40
C PHE A 74 26.37 34.71 -10.33
N GLU A 75 27.10 35.67 -10.86
CA GLU A 75 28.38 35.51 -11.55
C GLU A 75 29.43 36.44 -10.93
N SER A 76 30.65 35.96 -10.75
CA SER A 76 31.76 36.77 -10.25
C SER A 76 32.65 37.18 -11.41
N ARG A 77 33.07 38.45 -11.42
CA ARG A 77 34.00 39.01 -12.42
C ARG A 77 35.23 39.50 -11.65
N VAL A 78 36.39 38.91 -12.00
CA VAL A 78 37.67 39.25 -11.36
C VAL A 78 37.90 40.77 -11.44
N GLY A 79 38.17 41.40 -10.30
CA GLY A 79 38.39 42.86 -10.20
C GLY A 79 37.15 43.75 -10.29
N SER A 80 35.96 43.21 -10.65
CA SER A 80 34.75 44.02 -10.89
C SER A 80 33.61 43.72 -9.91
N GLY A 81 33.68 42.63 -9.14
CA GLY A 81 32.68 42.26 -8.13
C GLY A 81 31.71 41.15 -8.52
N THR A 82 30.58 41.04 -7.84
CA THR A 82 29.54 40.03 -8.05
C THR A 82 28.32 40.67 -8.74
N PHE A 83 27.76 39.95 -9.69
CA PHE A 83 26.63 40.40 -10.52
C PHE A 83 25.53 39.37 -10.56
N VAL A 84 24.31 39.78 -10.80
CA VAL A 84 23.22 38.87 -11.15
C VAL A 84 23.55 38.19 -12.49
N SER A 85 23.49 36.88 -12.56
CA SER A 85 23.80 36.11 -13.77
C SER A 85 22.93 36.55 -14.96
N ARG A 86 23.55 36.61 -16.15
CA ARG A 86 22.83 36.89 -17.41
C ARG A 86 22.05 35.69 -17.93
N SER A 87 22.46 34.48 -17.55
CA SER A 87 21.80 33.20 -17.85
C SER A 87 21.24 32.59 -16.57
N LEU A 88 20.08 33.06 -16.13
CA LEU A 88 19.43 32.52 -14.93
C LEU A 88 18.94 31.09 -15.19
N PRO A 89 19.20 30.14 -14.28
CA PRO A 89 18.75 28.73 -14.42
C PRO A 89 17.25 28.61 -14.68
N GLU A 90 16.47 29.53 -14.14
CA GLU A 90 14.99 29.48 -14.20
C GLU A 90 14.40 30.22 -15.42
N ARG A 91 15.20 30.94 -16.22
CA ARG A 91 14.70 31.50 -17.51
C ARG A 91 14.32 30.42 -18.51
N PHE A 92 14.80 29.18 -18.34
CA PHE A 92 14.36 28.03 -19.13
C PHE A 92 13.03 27.44 -18.62
N VAL A 93 12.59 27.81 -17.39
CA VAL A 93 11.34 27.29 -16.78
C VAL A 93 10.24 28.34 -16.76
N SER A 94 10.60 29.63 -16.79
CA SER A 94 9.66 30.74 -16.77
C SER A 94 9.47 31.34 -18.16
N SER A 95 8.81 30.62 -19.06
CA SER A 95 7.99 31.27 -20.07
C SER A 95 6.72 31.79 -19.38
N THR A 96 6.87 32.68 -18.41
CA THR A 96 5.75 33.47 -17.91
C THR A 96 5.37 34.48 -18.98
N VAL A 97 4.37 34.13 -19.74
CA VAL A 97 3.53 35.13 -20.41
C VAL A 97 3.10 36.11 -19.33
N PRO A 98 3.43 37.44 -19.44
CA PRO A 98 2.98 38.43 -18.47
C PRO A 98 1.45 38.42 -18.44
N GLY A 99 0.85 38.08 -17.33
CA GLY A 99 -0.58 38.05 -17.14
C GLY A 99 -1.25 36.73 -16.89
N SER A 100 -0.52 35.61 -16.92
CA SER A 100 -1.07 34.30 -16.56
C SER A 100 -0.75 33.97 -15.09
N ALA A 101 -1.53 34.54 -14.16
CA ALA A 101 -1.78 33.84 -12.91
C ALA A 101 -2.28 32.44 -13.30
N LEU A 102 -1.62 31.37 -12.80
CA LEU A 102 -2.15 30.02 -12.96
C LEU A 102 -3.62 30.09 -12.52
N PRO A 103 -4.58 29.73 -13.39
CA PRO A 103 -5.97 29.74 -13.00
C PRO A 103 -6.11 28.84 -11.77
N ARG A 104 -6.32 29.44 -10.59
CA ARG A 104 -6.67 28.68 -9.38
C ARG A 104 -8.06 28.02 -9.49
N ASP A 105 -8.81 28.42 -10.50
CA ASP A 105 -10.14 27.92 -10.84
C ASP A 105 -10.17 27.28 -12.23
N GLY A 106 -9.25 26.35 -12.48
CA GLY A 106 -9.30 25.49 -13.65
C GLY A 106 -10.32 24.36 -13.44
N THR A 107 -11.62 24.69 -13.55
CA THR A 107 -12.70 23.68 -13.67
C THR A 107 -12.71 22.98 -15.05
N GLY A 108 -11.71 23.23 -15.87
CA GLY A 108 -11.48 22.47 -17.08
C GLY A 108 -11.02 21.05 -16.75
N HIS A 109 -11.88 20.07 -16.91
CA HIS A 109 -11.51 18.66 -16.80
C HIS A 109 -10.41 18.36 -17.84
N ARG A 110 -9.17 18.21 -17.37
CA ARG A 110 -8.10 17.71 -18.23
C ARG A 110 -8.42 16.30 -18.64
N ALA A 111 -8.26 15.97 -19.92
CA ALA A 111 -8.51 14.62 -20.43
C ALA A 111 -7.56 13.63 -19.76
N VAL A 112 -8.12 12.56 -19.18
CA VAL A 112 -7.40 11.43 -18.61
C VAL A 112 -7.72 10.16 -19.40
N ALA A 113 -6.85 9.15 -19.34
CA ALA A 113 -7.11 7.88 -19.99
C ALA A 113 -8.43 7.28 -19.47
N GLY A 114 -9.30 6.79 -20.38
CA GLY A 114 -10.62 6.27 -20.03
C GLY A 114 -10.60 5.16 -18.98
N ARG A 115 -9.53 4.35 -18.94
CA ARG A 115 -9.33 3.34 -17.88
C ARG A 115 -9.10 3.94 -16.49
N ALA A 116 -8.39 5.08 -16.40
CA ALA A 116 -8.17 5.78 -15.14
C ALA A 116 -9.45 6.49 -14.67
N ALA A 117 -10.23 7.04 -15.60
CA ALA A 117 -11.53 7.66 -15.30
C ALA A 117 -12.58 6.69 -14.73
N LYS A 118 -12.42 5.39 -14.94
CA LYS A 118 -13.29 4.34 -14.38
C LYS A 118 -13.04 4.06 -12.90
N LEU A 119 -11.88 4.49 -12.38
CA LEU A 119 -11.57 4.33 -10.95
C LEU A 119 -12.23 5.46 -10.15
N PRO A 120 -12.85 5.16 -8.99
CA PRO A 120 -13.37 6.18 -8.13
C PRO A 120 -12.25 7.08 -7.62
N PRO A 121 -12.51 8.37 -7.34
CA PRO A 121 -11.55 9.23 -6.69
C PRO A 121 -11.05 8.63 -5.39
N TYR A 122 -9.76 8.73 -5.12
CA TYR A 122 -9.20 8.24 -3.87
C TYR A 122 -9.80 9.02 -2.69
N ARG A 123 -10.65 8.35 -1.95
CA ARG A 123 -11.18 8.81 -0.66
C ARG A 123 -10.81 7.77 0.38
N ARG A 124 -10.29 8.23 1.49
CA ARG A 124 -9.96 7.36 2.62
C ARG A 124 -11.12 7.41 3.63
N PRO A 125 -12.00 6.41 3.65
CA PRO A 125 -13.08 6.37 4.61
C PRO A 125 -12.53 6.31 6.05
N PRO A 126 -13.25 6.82 7.06
CA PRO A 126 -12.75 6.90 8.43
C PRO A 126 -12.35 5.53 9.01
N TRP A 127 -13.07 4.47 8.68
CA TRP A 127 -12.75 3.10 9.14
C TRP A 127 -11.43 2.53 8.58
N VAL A 128 -10.84 3.14 7.57
CA VAL A 128 -9.52 2.74 7.03
C VAL A 128 -8.36 3.41 7.77
N SER A 129 -8.62 4.54 8.43
CA SER A 129 -7.57 5.44 8.96
C SER A 129 -7.33 5.29 10.45
N GLY A 130 -8.25 4.71 11.18
CA GLY A 130 -8.23 4.71 12.64
C GLY A 130 -7.38 3.60 13.25
N CYS A 131 -6.93 3.83 14.47
CA CYS A 131 -6.42 2.79 15.36
C CYS A 131 -7.45 2.55 16.45
N GLY A 132 -7.81 1.31 16.75
CA GLY A 132 -8.77 0.98 17.80
C GLY A 132 -9.66 -0.20 17.44
N ALA A 133 -10.74 -0.36 18.22
CA ALA A 133 -11.56 -1.55 18.15
C ALA A 133 -12.13 -1.82 16.75
N PHE A 134 -12.06 -3.07 16.36
CA PHE A 134 -12.58 -3.66 15.12
C PHE A 134 -11.89 -3.21 13.82
N ASN A 135 -10.76 -2.46 13.90
CA ASN A 135 -10.08 -2.07 12.68
C ASN A 135 -9.66 -3.30 11.87
N LEU A 136 -10.11 -3.34 10.63
CA LEU A 136 -9.78 -4.40 9.70
C LEU A 136 -8.33 -4.23 9.21
N SER A 137 -7.62 -5.33 9.08
CA SER A 137 -6.30 -5.35 8.43
C SER A 137 -5.12 -4.86 9.26
N GLN A 138 -5.31 -4.55 10.53
CA GLN A 138 -4.21 -4.22 11.43
C GLN A 138 -3.85 -5.44 12.30
N PRO A 139 -2.63 -5.97 12.17
CA PRO A 139 -2.11 -6.98 13.11
C PRO A 139 -1.83 -6.36 14.48
N ALA A 140 -1.54 -7.20 15.47
CA ALA A 140 -1.11 -6.82 16.81
C ALA A 140 0.31 -6.22 16.75
N LEU A 141 0.41 -4.95 16.36
CA LEU A 141 1.69 -4.27 16.14
C LEU A 141 2.51 -4.15 17.44
N GLU A 142 1.85 -4.06 18.59
CA GLU A 142 2.44 -4.04 19.92
C GLU A 142 3.16 -5.37 20.26
N ALA A 143 2.73 -6.46 19.63
CA ALA A 143 3.34 -7.78 19.81
C ALA A 143 4.47 -8.08 18.81
N PHE A 144 4.73 -7.18 17.85
CA PHE A 144 5.81 -7.35 16.90
C PHE A 144 7.18 -7.18 17.61
N PRO A 145 8.17 -8.04 17.35
CA PRO A 145 9.47 -8.00 18.02
C PRO A 145 10.37 -6.89 17.46
N VAL A 146 9.99 -5.63 17.66
CA VAL A 146 10.67 -4.43 17.12
C VAL A 146 12.15 -4.42 17.44
N ARG A 147 12.55 -4.81 18.67
CA ARG A 147 13.96 -4.83 19.08
C ARG A 147 14.80 -5.80 18.24
N ILE A 148 14.28 -7.00 17.99
CA ILE A 148 14.96 -7.99 17.14
C ILE A 148 15.09 -7.43 15.73
N TRP A 149 13.99 -6.93 15.17
CA TRP A 149 13.94 -6.34 13.84
C TRP A 149 14.94 -5.18 13.67
N SER A 150 14.98 -4.25 14.63
CA SER A 150 15.91 -3.11 14.61
C SER A 150 17.39 -3.55 14.67
N ASN A 151 17.70 -4.58 15.45
CA ASN A 151 19.06 -5.13 15.52
C ASN A 151 19.48 -5.76 14.17
N MET A 152 18.55 -6.44 13.49
CA MET A 152 18.80 -7.02 12.16
C MET A 152 18.99 -5.94 11.10
N ILE A 153 18.19 -4.87 11.12
CA ILE A 153 18.40 -3.68 10.29
C ILE A 153 19.81 -3.11 10.50
N ALA A 154 20.19 -2.90 11.75
CA ALA A 154 21.50 -2.34 12.09
C ALA A 154 22.65 -3.27 11.64
N ARG A 155 22.50 -4.59 11.77
CA ARG A 155 23.47 -5.58 11.30
C ARG A 155 23.64 -5.49 9.78
N ARG A 156 22.53 -5.53 9.02
CA ARG A 156 22.56 -5.45 7.55
C ARG A 156 23.09 -4.10 7.05
N SER A 157 22.73 -3.00 7.70
CA SER A 157 23.23 -1.67 7.34
C SER A 157 24.75 -1.54 7.50
N ARG A 158 25.32 -2.08 8.58
CA ARG A 158 26.79 -2.05 8.78
C ARG A 158 27.56 -2.97 7.83
N GLY A 159 26.94 -4.06 7.36
CA GLY A 159 27.54 -5.01 6.43
C GLY A 159 27.23 -4.71 4.96
N MET A 160 26.74 -3.53 4.63
CA MET A 160 26.39 -3.16 3.25
C MET A 160 27.67 -2.91 2.46
N ASP A 161 27.82 -3.60 1.33
CA ASP A 161 28.87 -3.41 0.35
C ASP A 161 28.37 -2.63 -0.87
N VAL A 162 29.26 -2.35 -1.83
CA VAL A 162 28.90 -1.63 -3.06
C VAL A 162 27.91 -2.43 -3.90
N ALA A 163 27.95 -3.77 -3.90
CA ALA A 163 27.04 -4.60 -4.66
C ALA A 163 25.59 -4.44 -4.16
N ALA A 164 25.40 -4.26 -2.85
CA ALA A 164 24.08 -4.03 -2.26
C ALA A 164 23.46 -2.67 -2.62
N LEU A 165 24.25 -1.75 -3.19
CA LEU A 165 23.81 -0.41 -3.64
C LEU A 165 23.44 -0.39 -5.14
N LEU A 166 23.70 -1.46 -5.88
CA LEU A 166 23.38 -1.57 -7.30
C LEU A 166 21.92 -2.04 -7.50
N TYR A 167 21.45 -1.89 -8.74
CA TYR A 167 20.17 -2.49 -9.14
C TYR A 167 20.26 -4.02 -9.05
N GLY A 168 19.22 -4.63 -8.52
CA GLY A 168 19.07 -6.08 -8.51
C GLY A 168 18.22 -6.61 -9.66
N GLY A 169 17.91 -7.90 -9.60
CA GLY A 169 17.02 -8.55 -10.56
C GLY A 169 15.53 -8.24 -10.31
N PRO A 170 14.68 -8.31 -11.34
CA PRO A 170 13.25 -8.03 -11.24
C PRO A 170 12.50 -9.04 -10.34
N MET A 171 13.05 -10.23 -10.15
CA MET A 171 12.48 -11.26 -9.27
C MET A 171 12.68 -10.97 -7.78
N GLY A 172 13.57 -10.05 -7.42
CA GLY A 172 13.95 -9.75 -6.04
C GLY A 172 15.10 -10.59 -5.52
N LEU A 173 15.45 -10.38 -4.25
CA LEU A 173 16.62 -10.96 -3.61
C LEU A 173 16.51 -12.49 -3.50
N GLU A 174 17.53 -13.20 -3.97
CA GLU A 174 17.55 -14.66 -3.99
C GLU A 174 17.44 -15.27 -2.60
N GLU A 175 18.20 -14.75 -1.64
CA GLU A 175 18.14 -15.20 -0.24
C GLU A 175 16.71 -15.17 0.34
N LEU A 176 15.90 -14.17 -0.02
CA LEU A 176 14.52 -14.08 0.43
C LEU A 176 13.64 -15.07 -0.31
N ARG A 177 13.85 -15.24 -1.62
CA ARG A 177 13.09 -16.20 -2.43
C ARG A 177 13.31 -17.63 -1.94
N ASP A 178 14.55 -18.01 -1.60
CA ASP A 178 14.88 -19.31 -1.00
C ASP A 178 14.21 -19.53 0.35
N ALA A 179 14.25 -18.51 1.22
CA ALA A 179 13.60 -18.57 2.53
C ALA A 179 12.09 -18.74 2.40
N ILE A 180 11.44 -18.03 1.47
CA ILE A 180 10.01 -18.14 1.20
C ILE A 180 9.67 -19.50 0.60
N ALA A 181 10.43 -20.02 -0.38
CA ALA A 181 10.21 -21.32 -0.98
C ALA A 181 10.25 -22.43 0.08
N SER A 182 11.26 -22.40 0.95
CA SER A 182 11.38 -23.37 2.06
C SER A 182 10.18 -23.30 3.02
N TYR A 183 9.76 -22.08 3.39
CA TYR A 183 8.59 -21.88 4.24
C TYR A 183 7.30 -22.40 3.59
N LEU A 184 7.07 -22.07 2.33
CA LEU A 184 5.85 -22.45 1.62
C LEU A 184 5.70 -23.97 1.45
N ARG A 185 6.78 -24.66 1.11
CA ARG A 185 6.78 -26.13 1.00
C ARG A 185 6.40 -26.80 2.31
N THR A 186 6.93 -26.31 3.43
CA THR A 186 6.70 -26.92 4.75
C THR A 186 5.39 -26.50 5.40
N ALA A 187 4.99 -25.24 5.26
CA ALA A 187 3.87 -24.69 5.99
C ALA A 187 2.55 -24.67 5.19
N ARG A 188 2.61 -24.62 3.85
CA ARG A 188 1.44 -24.42 2.98
C ARG A 188 1.23 -25.51 1.93
N GLY A 189 2.17 -26.45 1.82
CA GLY A 189 2.12 -27.48 0.78
C GLY A 189 2.16 -26.91 -0.63
N VAL A 190 2.72 -25.70 -0.81
CA VAL A 190 2.92 -25.07 -2.11
C VAL A 190 4.12 -25.71 -2.80
N HIS A 191 3.94 -26.19 -4.02
CA HIS A 191 5.01 -26.77 -4.82
C HIS A 191 5.72 -25.68 -5.62
N CYS A 192 6.86 -25.21 -5.12
CA CYS A 192 7.65 -24.18 -5.78
C CYS A 192 9.13 -24.25 -5.42
N ASP A 193 9.95 -23.71 -6.32
CA ASP A 193 11.36 -23.40 -6.12
C ASP A 193 11.56 -21.87 -6.10
N ALA A 194 12.73 -21.43 -5.57
CA ALA A 194 13.06 -20.00 -5.50
C ALA A 194 13.00 -19.28 -6.85
N GLY A 195 13.30 -20.00 -7.94
CA GLY A 195 13.20 -19.46 -9.30
C GLY A 195 11.80 -19.03 -9.73
N GLN A 196 10.75 -19.61 -9.10
CA GLN A 196 9.35 -19.29 -9.35
C GLN A 196 8.82 -18.16 -8.48
N ILE A 197 9.59 -17.70 -7.49
CA ILE A 197 9.16 -16.67 -6.55
C ILE A 197 9.58 -15.29 -7.03
N MET A 198 8.62 -14.37 -7.12
CA MET A 198 8.87 -12.96 -7.37
C MET A 198 8.46 -12.12 -6.17
N ILE A 199 9.38 -11.32 -5.66
CA ILE A 199 9.12 -10.38 -4.56
C ILE A 199 8.43 -9.13 -5.08
N VAL A 200 7.37 -8.70 -4.40
CA VAL A 200 6.52 -7.57 -4.78
C VAL A 200 6.23 -6.65 -3.60
N SER A 201 5.75 -5.43 -3.90
CA SER A 201 5.35 -4.44 -2.89
C SER A 201 3.96 -4.73 -2.31
N GLY A 202 3.72 -5.99 -1.93
CA GLY A 202 2.44 -6.49 -1.40
C GLY A 202 1.49 -7.00 -2.47
N SER A 203 0.34 -7.55 -2.03
CA SER A 203 -0.63 -8.24 -2.90
C SER A 203 -1.20 -7.36 -4.02
N GLN A 204 -1.31 -6.04 -3.82
CA GLN A 204 -1.81 -5.14 -4.86
C GLN A 204 -0.92 -5.12 -6.11
N GLN A 205 0.40 -5.09 -5.93
CA GLN A 205 1.32 -5.17 -7.05
C GLN A 205 1.32 -6.57 -7.68
N ALA A 206 1.19 -7.62 -6.87
CA ALA A 206 1.04 -8.98 -7.36
C ALA A 206 -0.17 -9.13 -8.29
N LEU A 207 -1.31 -8.59 -7.87
CA LEU A 207 -2.55 -8.59 -8.66
C LEU A 207 -2.42 -7.79 -9.96
N ASP A 208 -1.83 -6.59 -9.91
CA ASP A 208 -1.62 -5.76 -11.10
C ASP A 208 -0.67 -6.43 -12.09
N LEU A 209 0.44 -7.01 -11.61
CA LEU A 209 1.34 -7.80 -12.44
C LEU A 209 0.64 -9.00 -13.08
N SER A 210 -0.13 -9.77 -12.31
CA SER A 210 -0.89 -10.90 -12.81
C SER A 210 -1.89 -10.48 -13.89
N ALA A 211 -2.58 -9.36 -13.66
CA ALA A 211 -3.51 -8.81 -14.65
C ALA A 211 -2.77 -8.41 -15.94
N ARG A 212 -1.63 -7.72 -15.84
CA ARG A 212 -0.84 -7.29 -17.02
C ARG A 212 -0.27 -8.43 -17.83
N VAL A 213 0.13 -9.52 -17.18
CA VAL A 213 0.73 -10.67 -17.87
C VAL A 213 -0.31 -11.61 -18.47
N LEU A 214 -1.45 -11.81 -17.77
CA LEU A 214 -2.38 -12.89 -18.10
C LEU A 214 -3.66 -12.42 -18.80
N LEU A 215 -4.01 -11.12 -18.69
CA LEU A 215 -5.34 -10.62 -19.06
C LEU A 215 -5.26 -9.51 -20.12
N ASP A 216 -5.94 -9.72 -21.22
CA ASP A 216 -6.20 -8.67 -22.19
C ASP A 216 -7.43 -7.83 -21.79
N PRO A 217 -7.55 -6.59 -22.29
CA PRO A 217 -8.75 -5.77 -22.11
C PRO A 217 -10.01 -6.52 -22.62
N ARG A 218 -11.12 -6.31 -21.93
CA ARG A 218 -12.45 -6.91 -22.18
C ARG A 218 -12.56 -8.42 -21.93
N LYS A 219 -11.47 -9.11 -21.57
CA LYS A 219 -11.55 -10.52 -21.17
C LYS A 219 -12.37 -10.67 -19.88
N PRO A 220 -13.26 -11.66 -19.79
CA PRO A 220 -14.03 -11.92 -18.59
C PRO A 220 -13.14 -12.54 -17.49
N VAL A 221 -13.35 -12.09 -16.26
CA VAL A 221 -12.68 -12.61 -15.07
C VAL A 221 -13.72 -12.85 -13.98
N TRP A 222 -13.76 -14.06 -13.43
CA TRP A 222 -14.57 -14.36 -12.27
C TRP A 222 -13.98 -13.67 -11.03
N ILE A 223 -14.85 -13.03 -10.28
CA ILE A 223 -14.55 -12.46 -8.96
C ILE A 223 -15.55 -13.01 -7.96
N GLU A 224 -15.11 -13.16 -6.70
CA GLU A 224 -15.99 -13.51 -5.60
C GLU A 224 -17.01 -12.40 -5.35
N GLU A 225 -18.26 -12.77 -5.01
CA GLU A 225 -19.36 -11.84 -4.73
C GLU A 225 -20.12 -12.26 -3.48
N PRO A 226 -19.99 -11.52 -2.33
CA PRO A 226 -19.16 -10.33 -2.19
C PRO A 226 -17.67 -10.66 -2.21
N GLY A 227 -16.83 -9.67 -2.54
CA GLY A 227 -15.39 -9.86 -2.69
C GLY A 227 -14.56 -8.64 -2.35
N TYR A 228 -13.25 -8.75 -2.54
CA TYR A 228 -12.30 -7.71 -2.22
C TYR A 228 -12.36 -6.57 -3.24
N TRP A 229 -12.83 -5.38 -2.83
CA TRP A 229 -13.08 -4.25 -3.74
C TRP A 229 -11.83 -3.74 -4.48
N LEU A 230 -10.62 -3.84 -3.88
CA LEU A 230 -9.40 -3.38 -4.56
C LEU A 230 -9.04 -4.27 -5.76
N VAL A 231 -9.40 -5.55 -5.74
CA VAL A 231 -9.27 -6.42 -6.92
C VAL A 231 -10.17 -5.95 -8.03
N GLN A 232 -11.42 -5.57 -7.71
CA GLN A 232 -12.34 -5.01 -8.68
C GLN A 232 -11.75 -3.76 -9.36
N HIS A 233 -11.10 -2.88 -8.57
CA HIS A 233 -10.44 -1.68 -9.10
C HIS A 233 -9.26 -2.03 -10.03
N ILE A 234 -8.39 -2.96 -9.64
CA ILE A 234 -7.25 -3.40 -10.45
C ILE A 234 -7.73 -3.99 -11.78
N LEU A 235 -8.69 -4.90 -11.74
CA LEU A 235 -9.22 -5.55 -12.95
C LEU A 235 -9.98 -4.56 -13.85
N LYS A 236 -10.73 -3.61 -13.26
CA LYS A 236 -11.36 -2.51 -14.02
C LYS A 236 -10.31 -1.60 -14.67
N ALA A 237 -9.21 -1.29 -13.97
CA ALA A 237 -8.09 -0.51 -14.52
C ALA A 237 -7.35 -1.25 -15.63
N ALA A 238 -7.23 -2.58 -15.54
CA ALA A 238 -6.72 -3.43 -16.62
C ALA A 238 -7.71 -3.55 -17.81
N GLY A 239 -8.92 -3.02 -17.67
CA GLY A 239 -9.95 -3.05 -18.71
C GLY A 239 -10.71 -4.37 -18.80
N CYS A 240 -10.60 -5.26 -17.82
CA CYS A 240 -11.28 -6.55 -17.79
C CYS A 240 -12.79 -6.39 -17.60
N ARG A 241 -13.56 -7.39 -18.03
CA ARG A 241 -14.98 -7.55 -17.74
C ARG A 241 -15.13 -8.40 -16.48
N LEU A 242 -15.62 -7.81 -15.40
CA LEU A 242 -15.85 -8.55 -14.16
C LEU A 242 -17.11 -9.43 -14.30
N VAL A 243 -17.00 -10.65 -13.79
CA VAL A 243 -18.13 -11.62 -13.71
C VAL A 243 -18.26 -11.98 -12.23
N PRO A 244 -19.22 -11.35 -11.51
CA PRO A 244 -19.45 -11.64 -10.10
C PRO A 244 -20.01 -13.06 -9.95
N VAL A 245 -19.34 -13.88 -9.15
CA VAL A 245 -19.73 -15.26 -8.88
C VAL A 245 -20.06 -15.39 -7.38
N PRO A 246 -21.27 -15.86 -7.04
CA PRO A 246 -21.70 -15.96 -5.65
C PRO A 246 -20.75 -16.79 -4.79
N VAL A 247 -20.61 -16.38 -3.53
CA VAL A 247 -19.92 -17.13 -2.48
C VAL A 247 -20.98 -17.73 -1.56
N ASP A 248 -20.90 -19.04 -1.36
CA ASP A 248 -21.73 -19.79 -0.41
C ASP A 248 -20.85 -20.32 0.76
N GLN A 249 -21.39 -21.21 1.58
CA GLN A 249 -20.67 -21.81 2.71
C GLN A 249 -19.46 -22.68 2.32
N GLU A 250 -19.36 -23.07 1.03
CA GLU A 250 -18.24 -23.82 0.48
C GLU A 250 -17.25 -22.94 -0.30
N GLY A 251 -17.42 -21.62 -0.32
CA GLY A 251 -16.62 -20.67 -1.10
C GLY A 251 -17.26 -20.28 -2.43
N LEU A 252 -16.49 -19.80 -3.41
CA LEU A 252 -16.96 -19.39 -4.73
C LEU A 252 -17.74 -20.52 -5.42
N ASP A 253 -18.99 -20.27 -5.87
CA ASP A 253 -19.83 -21.25 -6.59
C ASP A 253 -19.33 -21.44 -8.03
N VAL A 254 -18.49 -22.46 -8.23
CA VAL A 254 -17.93 -22.79 -9.54
C VAL A 254 -19.02 -23.14 -10.57
N ALA A 255 -20.12 -23.77 -10.15
CA ALA A 255 -21.22 -24.12 -11.07
C ALA A 255 -21.94 -22.84 -11.56
N ALA A 256 -22.16 -21.86 -10.69
CA ALA A 256 -22.68 -20.56 -11.08
C ALA A 256 -21.71 -19.83 -12.04
N GLY A 257 -20.40 -19.83 -11.72
CA GLY A 257 -19.38 -19.25 -12.59
C GLY A 257 -19.41 -19.83 -14.01
N ILE A 258 -19.51 -21.16 -14.11
CA ILE A 258 -19.65 -21.87 -15.42
C ILE A 258 -20.92 -21.44 -16.12
N ARG A 259 -22.07 -21.35 -15.45
CA ARG A 259 -23.32 -20.87 -16.04
C ARG A 259 -23.21 -19.45 -16.55
N PHE A 260 -22.56 -18.56 -15.82
CA PHE A 260 -22.42 -17.13 -16.16
C PHE A 260 -21.40 -16.88 -17.28
N CYS A 261 -20.27 -17.55 -17.22
CA CYS A 261 -19.18 -17.38 -18.20
C CYS A 261 -18.23 -18.58 -18.19
N PRO A 262 -18.52 -19.68 -18.91
CA PRO A 262 -17.73 -20.90 -18.88
C PRO A 262 -16.29 -20.71 -19.38
N LYS A 263 -16.06 -19.73 -20.26
CA LYS A 263 -14.75 -19.41 -20.86
C LYS A 263 -14.17 -18.10 -20.29
N ALA A 264 -14.37 -17.83 -19.00
CA ALA A 264 -13.69 -16.72 -18.36
C ALA A 264 -12.16 -16.93 -18.43
N ARG A 265 -11.40 -15.83 -18.62
CA ARG A 265 -9.95 -15.92 -18.79
C ARG A 265 -9.23 -16.25 -17.47
N ALA A 266 -9.79 -15.82 -16.34
CA ALA A 266 -9.28 -16.11 -15.02
C ALA A 266 -10.39 -16.11 -13.98
N ALA A 267 -10.08 -16.69 -12.80
CA ALA A 267 -10.83 -16.52 -11.56
C ALA A 267 -9.90 -15.98 -10.48
N TYR A 268 -10.35 -14.93 -9.77
CA TYR A 268 -9.71 -14.47 -8.54
C TYR A 268 -10.44 -15.06 -7.34
N VAL A 269 -9.72 -15.69 -6.43
CA VAL A 269 -10.27 -16.33 -5.23
C VAL A 269 -9.35 -16.19 -4.02
N ALA A 270 -9.94 -16.09 -2.81
CA ALA A 270 -9.23 -16.19 -1.54
C ALA A 270 -9.69 -17.46 -0.78
N PRO A 271 -9.23 -18.65 -1.19
CA PRO A 271 -9.84 -19.92 -0.80
C PRO A 271 -9.56 -20.35 0.63
N SER A 272 -8.56 -19.79 1.29
CA SER A 272 -8.19 -20.13 2.66
C SER A 272 -9.01 -19.39 3.71
N HIS A 273 -9.39 -18.14 3.37
CA HIS A 273 -10.21 -17.26 4.18
C HIS A 273 -10.81 -16.18 3.27
N GLN A 274 -12.00 -16.47 2.74
CA GLN A 274 -12.67 -15.61 1.77
C GLN A 274 -12.97 -14.23 2.35
N PHE A 275 -12.58 -13.19 1.63
CA PHE A 275 -12.93 -11.82 2.01
C PHE A 275 -14.22 -11.37 1.31
N PRO A 276 -15.24 -10.89 2.02
CA PRO A 276 -15.27 -10.52 3.44
C PRO A 276 -15.92 -11.54 4.39
N LEU A 277 -16.49 -12.62 3.87
CA LEU A 277 -17.35 -13.51 4.66
C LEU A 277 -16.56 -14.48 5.57
N GLY A 278 -15.24 -14.61 5.37
CA GLY A 278 -14.40 -15.51 6.16
C GLY A 278 -14.61 -17.00 5.87
N VAL A 279 -15.32 -17.34 4.81
CA VAL A 279 -15.58 -18.72 4.44
C VAL A 279 -14.31 -19.40 3.92
N THR A 280 -14.10 -20.66 4.28
CA THR A 280 -13.02 -21.49 3.73
C THR A 280 -13.56 -22.32 2.58
N MET A 281 -12.92 -22.25 1.41
CA MET A 281 -13.32 -23.06 0.25
C MET A 281 -13.10 -24.55 0.52
N SER A 282 -14.15 -25.35 0.35
CA SER A 282 -14.11 -26.80 0.55
C SER A 282 -13.16 -27.51 -0.42
N ALA A 283 -12.65 -28.68 -0.04
CA ALA A 283 -11.76 -29.47 -0.90
C ALA A 283 -12.45 -29.84 -2.23
N SER A 284 -13.74 -30.22 -2.19
CA SER A 284 -14.53 -30.49 -3.40
C SER A 284 -14.60 -29.29 -4.34
N ARG A 285 -14.82 -28.09 -3.77
CA ARG A 285 -14.92 -26.84 -4.54
C ARG A 285 -13.57 -26.45 -5.16
N ARG A 286 -12.45 -26.68 -4.44
CA ARG A 286 -11.08 -26.47 -4.95
C ARG A 286 -10.81 -27.36 -6.17
N LEU A 287 -11.14 -28.64 -6.10
CA LEU A 287 -10.94 -29.56 -7.22
C LEU A 287 -11.79 -29.19 -8.43
N LYS A 288 -13.07 -28.80 -8.23
CA LYS A 288 -13.94 -28.32 -9.32
C LYS A 288 -13.40 -27.06 -9.99
N LEU A 289 -12.84 -26.14 -9.21
CA LEU A 289 -12.25 -24.90 -9.74
C LEU A 289 -10.99 -25.20 -10.58
N LEU A 290 -10.12 -26.08 -10.10
CA LEU A 290 -8.93 -26.52 -10.83
C LEU A 290 -9.30 -27.26 -12.13
N GLN A 291 -10.30 -28.15 -12.08
CA GLN A 291 -10.81 -28.84 -13.27
C GLN A 291 -11.40 -27.88 -14.30
N TRP A 292 -12.17 -26.88 -13.85
CA TRP A 292 -12.65 -25.82 -14.75
C TRP A 292 -11.49 -25.05 -15.40
N ALA A 293 -10.52 -24.62 -14.59
CA ALA A 293 -9.37 -23.86 -15.10
C ALA A 293 -8.57 -24.64 -16.15
N GLN A 294 -8.37 -25.95 -15.93
CA GLN A 294 -7.72 -26.83 -16.88
C GLN A 294 -8.54 -26.94 -18.18
N SER A 295 -9.84 -27.28 -18.09
CA SER A 295 -10.68 -27.54 -19.27
C SER A 295 -10.95 -26.26 -20.09
N ALA A 296 -11.05 -25.11 -19.46
CA ALA A 296 -11.26 -23.82 -20.11
C ALA A 296 -9.97 -23.12 -20.57
N GLY A 297 -8.80 -23.65 -20.21
CA GLY A 297 -7.50 -22.98 -20.43
C GLY A 297 -7.36 -21.67 -19.65
N SER A 298 -8.04 -21.58 -18.51
CA SER A 298 -8.13 -20.39 -17.69
C SER A 298 -7.06 -20.36 -16.58
N TRP A 299 -6.87 -19.18 -15.96
CA TRP A 299 -5.97 -18.99 -14.83
C TRP A 299 -6.76 -18.90 -13.53
N ILE A 300 -6.14 -19.27 -12.43
CA ILE A 300 -6.62 -19.01 -11.08
C ILE A 300 -5.60 -18.08 -10.41
N ILE A 301 -6.07 -16.97 -9.86
CA ILE A 301 -5.27 -16.06 -9.03
C ILE A 301 -5.70 -16.33 -7.59
N GLU A 302 -4.88 -17.06 -6.86
CA GLU A 302 -5.10 -17.43 -5.47
C GLU A 302 -4.48 -16.40 -4.55
N ASP A 303 -5.29 -15.64 -3.80
CA ASP A 303 -4.83 -14.65 -2.82
C ASP A 303 -4.86 -15.27 -1.41
N ASP A 304 -3.69 -15.53 -0.86
CA ASP A 304 -3.49 -16.13 0.45
C ASP A 304 -2.88 -15.11 1.42
N TYR A 305 -3.75 -14.31 2.07
CA TYR A 305 -3.34 -13.14 2.83
C TYR A 305 -3.22 -13.34 4.35
N ASP A 306 -3.88 -14.35 4.94
CA ASP A 306 -3.90 -14.59 6.40
C ASP A 306 -4.13 -16.05 6.80
N SER A 307 -3.87 -17.00 5.91
CA SER A 307 -4.06 -18.45 6.13
C SER A 307 -3.18 -19.06 7.22
N GLU A 308 -2.17 -18.34 7.68
CA GLU A 308 -1.36 -18.69 8.83
C GLU A 308 -2.19 -18.80 10.12
N TYR A 309 -3.36 -18.16 10.16
CA TYR A 309 -4.24 -18.04 11.33
C TYR A 309 -5.47 -18.93 11.18
N ARG A 310 -5.30 -20.20 11.53
CA ARG A 310 -6.39 -21.19 11.69
C ARG A 310 -6.44 -21.66 13.13
N TYR A 311 -7.67 -21.76 13.66
CA TYR A 311 -7.88 -21.98 15.10
C TYR A 311 -8.49 -23.34 15.42
N GLU A 312 -9.40 -23.84 14.59
CA GLU A 312 -10.25 -25.01 14.89
C GLU A 312 -10.04 -26.19 13.96
N SER A 313 -9.26 -26.05 12.88
CA SER A 313 -9.10 -27.11 11.88
C SER A 313 -7.67 -27.25 11.41
N MET A 314 -7.35 -28.41 10.82
CA MET A 314 -6.06 -28.67 10.20
C MET A 314 -5.82 -27.71 9.01
N PRO A 315 -4.56 -27.34 8.73
CA PRO A 315 -4.24 -26.58 7.53
C PRO A 315 -4.75 -27.27 6.27
N ILE A 316 -5.42 -26.51 5.39
CA ILE A 316 -5.85 -27.02 4.08
C ILE A 316 -4.78 -26.60 3.07
N SER A 317 -4.37 -27.54 2.21
CA SER A 317 -3.42 -27.29 1.11
C SER A 317 -3.96 -26.15 0.22
N SER A 318 -3.06 -25.28 -0.24
CA SER A 318 -3.38 -24.24 -1.21
C SER A 318 -3.94 -24.83 -2.51
N LEU A 319 -4.63 -24.02 -3.32
CA LEU A 319 -5.00 -24.43 -4.69
C LEU A 319 -3.74 -24.73 -5.51
N GLN A 320 -2.69 -23.93 -5.35
CA GLN A 320 -1.42 -24.15 -6.03
C GLN A 320 -0.79 -25.50 -5.69
N GLY A 321 -0.84 -25.91 -4.41
CA GLY A 321 -0.34 -27.23 -4.00
C GLY A 321 -1.16 -28.43 -4.52
N LEU A 322 -2.43 -28.18 -4.89
CA LEU A 322 -3.31 -29.18 -5.51
C LEU A 322 -3.24 -29.15 -7.04
N ASP A 323 -2.67 -28.10 -7.61
CA ASP A 323 -2.65 -27.88 -9.06
C ASP A 323 -1.58 -28.75 -9.74
N ARG A 324 -2.03 -29.60 -10.67
CA ARG A 324 -1.16 -30.46 -11.48
C ARG A 324 -0.93 -29.94 -12.90
N HIS A 325 -1.48 -28.78 -13.24
CA HIS A 325 -1.51 -28.24 -14.61
C HIS A 325 -0.90 -26.85 -14.72
N SER A 326 -0.30 -26.35 -13.66
CA SER A 326 0.36 -25.02 -13.60
C SER A 326 -0.58 -23.87 -14.02
N ARG A 327 -1.83 -23.91 -13.51
CA ARG A 327 -2.86 -22.88 -13.78
C ARG A 327 -3.05 -21.89 -12.66
N VAL A 328 -2.34 -22.05 -11.54
CA VAL A 328 -2.50 -21.19 -10.36
C VAL A 328 -1.32 -20.24 -10.24
N ILE A 329 -1.63 -18.94 -10.15
CA ILE A 329 -0.72 -17.91 -9.65
C ILE A 329 -1.04 -17.74 -8.17
N TYR A 330 -0.09 -18.07 -7.29
CA TYR A 330 -0.28 -17.91 -5.85
C TYR A 330 0.31 -16.59 -5.37
N ILE A 331 -0.46 -15.86 -4.56
CA ILE A 331 -0.08 -14.58 -3.99
C ILE A 331 -0.01 -14.71 -2.47
N GLY A 332 1.12 -14.30 -1.87
CA GLY A 332 1.28 -14.20 -0.44
C GLY A 332 1.72 -12.79 -0.01
N THR A 333 1.45 -12.44 1.24
CA THR A 333 1.81 -11.12 1.78
C THR A 333 2.32 -11.20 3.21
N PHE A 334 3.30 -10.36 3.54
CA PHE A 334 3.78 -10.19 4.93
C PHE A 334 3.02 -9.09 5.69
N SER A 335 2.13 -8.35 5.01
CA SER A 335 1.43 -7.21 5.61
C SER A 335 0.49 -7.58 6.76
N LYS A 336 -0.08 -8.80 6.74
CA LYS A 336 -0.99 -9.31 7.77
C LYS A 336 -0.26 -10.09 8.86
N VAL A 337 0.89 -10.64 8.50
CA VAL A 337 1.66 -11.53 9.36
C VAL A 337 2.67 -10.73 10.19
N LEU A 338 3.27 -9.69 9.63
CA LEU A 338 4.25 -8.83 10.30
C LEU A 338 3.67 -7.44 10.54
N PHE A 339 3.81 -6.55 9.57
CA PHE A 339 3.23 -5.20 9.66
C PHE A 339 2.99 -4.59 8.27
N PRO A 340 1.93 -3.77 8.08
CA PRO A 340 1.52 -3.30 6.76
C PRO A 340 2.54 -2.39 6.05
N SER A 341 3.32 -1.58 6.80
CA SER A 341 4.29 -0.65 6.24
C SER A 341 5.56 -1.32 5.71
N LEU A 342 5.76 -2.61 5.97
CA LEU A 342 6.86 -3.39 5.38
C LEU A 342 6.78 -3.45 3.85
N ARG A 343 5.55 -3.45 3.32
CA ARG A 343 5.26 -3.46 1.88
C ARG A 343 6.00 -4.57 1.12
N LEU A 344 6.05 -5.77 1.69
CA LEU A 344 6.56 -6.97 1.02
C LEU A 344 5.47 -8.02 0.87
N GLY A 345 5.48 -8.65 -0.28
CA GLY A 345 4.69 -9.81 -0.65
C GLY A 345 5.42 -10.60 -1.71
N TYR A 346 4.80 -11.64 -2.20
CA TYR A 346 5.40 -12.49 -3.22
C TYR A 346 4.35 -13.16 -4.10
N LEU A 347 4.79 -13.53 -5.30
CA LEU A 347 4.09 -14.39 -6.25
C LEU A 347 4.82 -15.72 -6.35
N VAL A 348 4.07 -16.81 -6.48
CA VAL A 348 4.58 -18.08 -7.03
C VAL A 348 4.04 -18.21 -8.44
N ILE A 349 4.93 -18.28 -9.40
CA ILE A 349 4.65 -18.19 -10.83
C ILE A 349 4.98 -19.52 -11.50
N PRO A 350 4.13 -20.07 -12.40
CA PRO A 350 4.50 -21.21 -13.24
C PRO A 350 5.81 -20.96 -13.98
N LEU A 351 6.67 -21.97 -14.09
CA LEU A 351 8.03 -21.84 -14.64
C LEU A 351 8.07 -21.22 -16.03
N ASP A 352 7.13 -21.60 -16.90
CA ASP A 352 7.01 -21.09 -18.26
C ASP A 352 6.62 -19.61 -18.37
N LEU A 353 6.13 -19.01 -17.28
CA LEU A 353 5.73 -17.61 -17.22
C LEU A 353 6.75 -16.71 -16.53
N VAL A 354 7.75 -17.25 -15.85
CA VAL A 354 8.70 -16.48 -15.03
C VAL A 354 9.36 -15.35 -15.84
N GLU A 355 9.85 -15.64 -17.03
CA GLU A 355 10.50 -14.63 -17.89
C GLU A 355 9.54 -13.50 -18.30
N ARG A 356 8.26 -13.83 -18.55
CA ARG A 356 7.25 -12.83 -18.92
C ARG A 356 6.91 -11.91 -17.74
N PHE A 357 6.74 -12.49 -16.55
CA PHE A 357 6.57 -11.70 -15.34
C PHE A 357 7.78 -10.82 -15.04
N ALA A 358 9.00 -11.35 -15.19
CA ALA A 358 10.23 -10.60 -15.00
C ALA A 358 10.35 -9.42 -16.00
N ALA A 359 10.01 -9.62 -17.27
CA ALA A 359 10.03 -8.57 -18.29
C ALA A 359 9.01 -7.46 -17.99
N VAL A 360 7.78 -7.82 -17.61
CA VAL A 360 6.74 -6.83 -17.24
C VAL A 360 7.14 -6.08 -15.97
N ARG A 361 7.68 -6.78 -14.97
CA ARG A 361 8.19 -6.16 -13.75
C ARG A 361 9.31 -5.16 -14.02
N HIS A 362 10.29 -5.57 -14.85
CA HIS A 362 11.40 -4.70 -15.22
C HIS A 362 10.92 -3.42 -15.92
N ALA A 363 9.92 -3.54 -16.79
CA ALA A 363 9.33 -2.38 -17.47
C ALA A 363 8.52 -1.46 -16.53
N MET A 364 8.04 -1.96 -15.38
CA MET A 364 7.27 -1.18 -14.43
C MET A 364 8.14 -0.36 -13.48
N ASP A 365 9.11 -1.00 -12.84
CA ASP A 365 9.90 -0.39 -11.76
C ASP A 365 11.30 -1.02 -11.59
N ILE A 366 11.81 -1.67 -12.63
CA ILE A 366 13.16 -2.28 -12.73
C ILE A 366 13.31 -3.44 -11.74
N CYS A 367 13.35 -3.17 -10.44
CA CYS A 367 13.52 -4.17 -9.38
C CYS A 367 12.96 -3.66 -8.05
N PRO A 368 12.60 -4.55 -7.12
CA PRO A 368 12.22 -4.15 -5.77
C PRO A 368 13.44 -3.76 -4.93
N SER A 369 13.26 -2.84 -3.95
CA SER A 369 14.31 -2.48 -3.00
C SER A 369 14.83 -3.71 -2.23
N HIS A 370 16.13 -3.90 -2.15
CA HIS A 370 16.77 -5.11 -1.59
C HIS A 370 16.92 -5.08 -0.08
N PHE A 371 17.08 -3.89 0.53
CA PHE A 371 17.44 -3.78 1.94
C PHE A 371 16.47 -4.49 2.88
N HIS A 372 15.18 -4.19 2.79
CA HIS A 372 14.18 -4.85 3.64
C HIS A 372 13.98 -6.32 3.29
N GLN A 373 14.26 -6.71 2.07
CA GLN A 373 14.24 -8.12 1.67
C GLN A 373 15.34 -8.92 2.38
N ALA A 374 16.56 -8.39 2.45
CA ALA A 374 17.66 -9.02 3.18
C ALA A 374 17.37 -9.17 4.68
N VAL A 375 16.79 -8.14 5.29
CA VAL A 375 16.38 -8.19 6.70
C VAL A 375 15.31 -9.27 6.93
N LEU A 376 14.33 -9.36 6.03
CA LEU A 376 13.26 -10.37 6.11
C LEU A 376 13.78 -11.78 5.87
N ALA A 377 14.72 -11.96 4.94
CA ALA A 377 15.38 -13.24 4.70
C ALA A 377 16.07 -13.77 5.98
N ASP A 378 16.82 -12.90 6.67
CA ASP A 378 17.43 -13.23 7.96
C ASP A 378 16.37 -13.57 9.01
N PHE A 379 15.31 -12.76 9.11
CA PHE A 379 14.23 -12.95 10.08
C PHE A 379 13.54 -14.31 9.91
N ILE A 380 13.40 -14.79 8.67
CA ILE A 380 12.88 -16.13 8.37
C ILE A 380 13.91 -17.19 8.71
N ARG A 381 15.16 -17.08 8.22
CA ARG A 381 16.23 -18.09 8.43
C ARG A 381 16.60 -18.27 9.88
N ASP A 382 16.69 -17.18 10.66
CA ASP A 382 17.04 -17.24 12.09
C ASP A 382 15.84 -17.75 12.95
N GLY A 383 14.71 -18.14 12.32
CA GLY A 383 13.54 -18.73 12.95
C GLY A 383 12.68 -17.73 13.74
N HIS A 384 12.94 -16.43 13.60
CA HIS A 384 12.13 -15.38 14.25
C HIS A 384 10.72 -15.32 13.68
N TYR A 385 10.59 -15.55 12.37
CA TYR A 385 9.29 -15.59 11.69
C TYR A 385 8.38 -16.69 12.23
N SER A 386 8.88 -17.92 12.34
CA SER A 386 8.11 -19.06 12.84
C SER A 386 7.72 -18.88 14.32
N ARG A 387 8.62 -18.31 15.15
CA ARG A 387 8.32 -17.97 16.55
C ARG A 387 7.25 -16.90 16.65
N HIS A 388 7.33 -15.88 15.80
CA HIS A 388 6.32 -14.82 15.73
C HIS A 388 4.96 -15.39 15.33
N LEU A 389 4.87 -16.19 14.27
CA LEU A 389 3.62 -16.85 13.85
C LEU A 389 2.97 -17.66 14.95
N ARG A 390 3.76 -18.47 15.67
CA ARG A 390 3.23 -19.29 16.77
C ARG A 390 2.63 -18.43 17.87
N ARG A 391 3.31 -17.35 18.25
CA ARG A 391 2.81 -16.40 19.24
C ARG A 391 1.54 -15.71 18.78
N MET A 392 1.50 -15.28 17.51
CA MET A 392 0.33 -14.57 16.97
C MET A 392 -0.89 -15.47 16.83
N ARG A 393 -0.72 -16.77 16.51
CA ARG A 393 -1.85 -17.73 16.51
C ARG A 393 -2.52 -17.81 17.89
N GLN A 394 -1.75 -17.91 18.95
CA GLN A 394 -2.28 -17.95 20.30
C GLN A 394 -3.00 -16.65 20.66
N LEU A 395 -2.37 -15.50 20.41
CA LEU A 395 -2.93 -14.19 20.68
C LEU A 395 -4.25 -13.95 19.92
N TYR A 396 -4.27 -14.29 18.63
CA TYR A 396 -5.48 -14.08 17.82
C TYR A 396 -6.58 -15.10 18.13
N ALA A 397 -6.25 -16.31 18.55
CA ALA A 397 -7.24 -17.28 19.06
C ALA A 397 -7.96 -16.73 20.30
N GLU A 398 -7.21 -16.14 21.25
CA GLU A 398 -7.74 -15.51 22.44
C GLU A 398 -8.64 -14.31 22.07
N ARG A 399 -8.17 -13.38 21.25
CA ARG A 399 -8.92 -12.20 20.81
C ARG A 399 -10.19 -12.57 20.05
N ARG A 400 -10.10 -13.56 19.15
CA ARG A 400 -11.26 -14.08 18.43
C ARG A 400 -12.30 -14.66 19.39
N SER A 401 -11.89 -15.51 20.34
CA SER A 401 -12.79 -16.10 21.31
C SER A 401 -13.50 -15.03 22.13
N ALA A 402 -12.75 -14.04 22.64
CA ALA A 402 -13.32 -12.91 23.37
C ALA A 402 -14.34 -12.12 22.54
N LEU A 403 -14.07 -11.90 21.24
CA LEU A 403 -15.01 -11.22 20.34
C LEU A 403 -16.28 -12.04 20.11
N VAL A 404 -16.15 -13.32 19.77
CA VAL A 404 -17.28 -14.22 19.51
C VAL A 404 -18.17 -14.37 20.76
N GLU A 405 -17.58 -14.58 21.93
CA GLU A 405 -18.30 -14.68 23.20
C GLU A 405 -19.02 -13.37 23.56
N SER A 406 -18.36 -12.23 23.37
CA SER A 406 -18.95 -10.92 23.62
C SER A 406 -20.14 -10.65 22.69
N ILE A 407 -20.05 -10.98 21.40
CA ILE A 407 -21.14 -10.83 20.44
C ILE A 407 -22.31 -11.75 20.81
N ARG A 408 -22.04 -13.02 21.15
CA ARG A 408 -23.07 -13.97 21.56
C ARG A 408 -23.78 -13.52 22.84
N LYS A 409 -23.05 -12.98 23.81
CA LYS A 409 -23.59 -12.45 25.06
C LYS A 409 -24.47 -11.23 24.84
N GLU A 410 -24.05 -10.30 23.98
CA GLU A 410 -24.76 -9.03 23.74
C GLU A 410 -25.97 -9.20 22.82
N PHE A 411 -25.83 -10.00 21.76
CA PHE A 411 -26.84 -10.10 20.71
C PHE A 411 -27.60 -11.42 20.66
N GLY A 412 -27.12 -12.47 21.32
CA GLY A 412 -27.72 -13.80 21.25
C GLY A 412 -27.75 -14.33 19.82
N SER A 413 -28.94 -14.72 19.36
CA SER A 413 -29.21 -15.18 17.98
C SER A 413 -29.67 -14.06 17.02
N ALA A 414 -29.68 -12.80 17.48
CA ALA A 414 -30.18 -11.69 16.66
C ALA A 414 -29.22 -11.28 15.52
N LEU A 415 -27.96 -11.65 15.62
CA LEU A 415 -26.95 -11.42 14.56
C LEU A 415 -26.35 -12.75 14.10
N GLU A 416 -26.29 -12.94 12.78
CA GLU A 416 -25.58 -14.05 12.16
C GLU A 416 -24.08 -13.77 12.17
N LEU A 417 -23.27 -14.70 12.71
CA LEU A 417 -21.83 -14.65 12.71
C LEU A 417 -21.27 -15.52 11.57
N LEU A 418 -20.37 -14.97 10.77
CA LEU A 418 -19.73 -15.64 9.64
C LEU A 418 -18.20 -15.56 9.78
N GLY A 419 -17.50 -16.60 9.33
CA GLY A 419 -16.03 -16.59 9.23
C GLY A 419 -15.31 -16.69 10.56
N THR A 420 -15.86 -17.43 11.52
CA THR A 420 -15.26 -17.57 12.86
C THR A 420 -14.09 -18.55 12.95
N GLU A 421 -13.77 -19.34 11.91
CA GLU A 421 -12.82 -20.47 12.00
C GLU A 421 -11.36 -20.09 11.74
N ALA A 422 -11.12 -19.03 10.99
CA ALA A 422 -9.79 -18.64 10.53
C ALA A 422 -9.62 -17.13 10.37
N GLY A 423 -8.41 -16.68 10.03
CA GLY A 423 -8.07 -15.32 9.67
C GLY A 423 -8.03 -14.34 10.83
N MET A 424 -8.13 -13.05 10.51
CA MET A 424 -7.99 -11.94 11.45
C MET A 424 -9.26 -11.08 11.58
N HIS A 425 -10.37 -11.50 10.98
CA HIS A 425 -11.67 -10.84 11.06
C HIS A 425 -12.80 -11.86 11.05
N LEU A 426 -13.95 -11.43 11.46
CA LEU A 426 -15.23 -12.11 11.24
C LEU A 426 -16.26 -11.12 10.66
N CYS A 427 -17.35 -11.65 10.14
CA CYS A 427 -18.41 -10.83 9.57
C CYS A 427 -19.69 -11.03 10.40
N ILE A 428 -20.43 -9.96 10.63
CA ILE A 428 -21.79 -10.00 11.19
C ILE A 428 -22.77 -9.48 10.15
N ALA A 429 -23.88 -10.19 9.96
CA ALA A 429 -24.99 -9.74 9.12
C ALA A 429 -25.95 -8.89 9.93
N LEU A 430 -26.39 -7.76 9.35
CA LEU A 430 -27.38 -6.86 9.96
C LEU A 430 -28.80 -7.18 9.48
N PRO A 431 -29.83 -6.82 10.27
CA PRO A 431 -31.21 -6.90 9.85
C PRO A 431 -31.47 -6.06 8.59
N LYS A 432 -32.50 -6.46 7.81
CA LYS A 432 -32.93 -5.70 6.64
C LYS A 432 -33.33 -4.27 7.01
N GLY A 433 -33.00 -3.30 6.15
CA GLY A 433 -33.35 -1.90 6.32
C GLY A 433 -32.33 -1.07 7.11
N VAL A 434 -31.28 -1.69 7.61
CA VAL A 434 -30.16 -0.99 8.33
C VAL A 434 -29.04 -0.71 7.36
N SER A 435 -28.62 0.56 7.22
CA SER A 435 -27.49 0.93 6.37
C SER A 435 -26.17 0.76 7.11
N ASP A 436 -25.37 -0.23 6.72
CA ASP A 436 -24.04 -0.47 7.31
C ASP A 436 -23.05 0.68 7.03
N VAL A 437 -23.12 1.31 5.87
CA VAL A 437 -22.26 2.47 5.52
C VAL A 437 -22.57 3.66 6.43
N ALA A 438 -23.86 4.01 6.63
CA ALA A 438 -24.24 5.11 7.49
C ALA A 438 -23.79 4.88 8.94
N LEU A 439 -24.03 3.66 9.46
CA LEU A 439 -23.59 3.28 10.80
C LEU A 439 -22.07 3.24 10.94
N SER A 440 -21.32 2.88 9.90
CA SER A 440 -19.85 2.92 9.92
C SER A 440 -19.32 4.35 10.10
N PHE A 441 -19.97 5.35 9.50
CA PHE A 441 -19.62 6.76 9.74
C PHE A 441 -19.91 7.20 11.18
N GLU A 442 -21.05 6.81 11.74
CA GLU A 442 -21.41 7.12 13.15
C GLU A 442 -20.48 6.40 14.12
N ALA A 443 -20.17 5.13 13.87
CA ALA A 443 -19.23 4.35 14.66
C ALA A 443 -17.83 4.99 14.71
N ALA A 444 -17.35 5.49 13.58
CA ALA A 444 -16.05 6.14 13.49
C ALA A 444 -15.94 7.39 14.38
N LYS A 445 -17.03 8.16 14.56
CA LYS A 445 -17.08 9.29 15.51
C LYS A 445 -16.84 8.84 16.95
N GLN A 446 -17.18 7.61 17.25
CA GLN A 446 -17.00 6.96 18.55
C GLN A 446 -15.71 6.13 18.64
N LYS A 447 -14.79 6.22 17.66
CA LYS A 447 -13.59 5.39 17.57
C LYS A 447 -13.87 3.88 17.54
N LEU A 448 -14.98 3.47 16.90
CA LEU A 448 -15.26 2.10 16.47
C LEU A 448 -15.08 2.02 14.96
N TRP A 449 -14.23 1.12 14.51
CA TRP A 449 -13.82 1.07 13.11
C TRP A 449 -14.53 -0.08 12.39
N LEU A 450 -15.84 0.05 12.24
CA LEU A 450 -16.67 -0.94 11.58
C LEU A 450 -16.51 -0.83 10.06
N TRP A 451 -16.10 -1.90 9.43
CA TRP A 451 -15.98 -1.93 7.98
C TRP A 451 -17.30 -2.42 7.37
N PRO A 452 -17.99 -1.62 6.54
CA PRO A 452 -19.28 -2.02 5.97
C PRO A 452 -19.11 -3.16 4.96
N LEU A 453 -20.08 -4.10 4.97
CA LEU A 453 -20.12 -5.24 4.06
C LEU A 453 -20.64 -4.86 2.67
N SER A 454 -21.66 -3.98 2.60
CA SER A 454 -22.35 -3.69 1.34
C SER A 454 -21.42 -3.18 0.21
N PRO A 455 -20.33 -2.41 0.46
CA PRO A 455 -19.39 -2.01 -0.59
C PRO A 455 -18.52 -3.14 -1.14
N CYS A 456 -18.54 -4.33 -0.54
CA CYS A 456 -17.84 -5.50 -1.04
C CYS A 456 -18.58 -6.19 -2.20
N TYR A 457 -19.83 -5.82 -2.44
CA TYR A 457 -20.59 -6.23 -3.62
C TYR A 457 -20.33 -5.29 -4.80
N LEU A 458 -20.35 -5.84 -6.02
CA LEU A 458 -20.03 -5.08 -7.23
C LEU A 458 -21.07 -3.99 -7.53
N ASP A 459 -22.36 -4.31 -7.38
CA ASP A 459 -23.49 -3.43 -7.73
C ASP A 459 -24.43 -3.17 -6.54
N GLY A 460 -23.90 -3.19 -5.32
CA GLY A 460 -24.69 -3.08 -4.10
C GLY A 460 -25.42 -4.39 -3.77
N GLY A 461 -25.04 -5.02 -2.70
CA GLY A 461 -25.48 -6.37 -2.38
C GLY A 461 -26.78 -6.45 -1.59
N PRO A 462 -27.39 -7.63 -1.53
CA PRO A 462 -28.60 -7.87 -0.78
C PRO A 462 -28.38 -7.88 0.76
N ARG A 463 -27.13 -7.99 1.20
CA ARG A 463 -26.79 -8.09 2.62
C ARG A 463 -26.06 -6.83 3.10
N GLN A 464 -26.48 -6.35 4.25
CA GLN A 464 -25.80 -5.33 5.03
C GLN A 464 -25.08 -6.01 6.19
N GLY A 465 -23.97 -5.47 6.65
CA GLY A 465 -23.21 -6.08 7.73
C GLY A 465 -21.94 -5.32 8.09
N PHE A 466 -21.20 -5.86 9.05
CA PHE A 466 -19.89 -5.34 9.40
C PHE A 466 -18.83 -6.44 9.36
N ILE A 467 -17.67 -6.09 8.86
CA ILE A 467 -16.47 -6.89 8.95
C ILE A 467 -15.67 -6.37 10.13
N LEU A 468 -15.48 -7.21 11.14
CA LEU A 468 -14.88 -6.86 12.42
C LEU A 468 -13.48 -7.47 12.53
N GLY A 469 -12.45 -6.62 12.45
CA GLY A 469 -11.07 -7.06 12.71
C GLY A 469 -10.83 -7.22 14.21
N PHE A 470 -10.13 -8.28 14.60
CA PHE A 470 -9.76 -8.51 15.99
C PHE A 470 -8.23 -8.51 16.23
N GLY A 471 -7.45 -8.31 15.17
CA GLY A 471 -6.01 -8.35 15.26
C GLY A 471 -5.38 -7.29 16.17
N ASN A 472 -5.98 -6.12 16.28
CA ASN A 472 -5.44 -4.97 17.01
C ASN A 472 -6.21 -4.57 18.28
N THR A 473 -7.18 -5.39 18.71
CA THR A 473 -7.98 -5.11 19.91
C THR A 473 -7.67 -6.13 20.98
N PRO A 474 -7.19 -5.73 22.17
CA PRO A 474 -6.97 -6.63 23.29
C PRO A 474 -8.22 -7.41 23.69
N ALA A 475 -8.06 -8.64 24.15
CA ALA A 475 -9.19 -9.51 24.50
C ALA A 475 -10.06 -8.90 25.63
N GLU A 476 -9.43 -8.27 26.60
CA GLU A 476 -10.07 -7.58 27.73
C GLU A 476 -10.90 -6.37 27.32
N GLU A 477 -10.61 -5.75 26.19
CA GLU A 477 -11.35 -4.59 25.65
C GLU A 477 -12.56 -5.01 24.79
N MET A 478 -12.63 -6.27 24.34
CA MET A 478 -13.68 -6.77 23.44
C MET A 478 -15.08 -6.62 24.00
N PRO A 479 -15.37 -6.97 25.29
CA PRO A 479 -16.71 -6.81 25.83
C PRO A 479 -17.21 -5.35 25.84
N ALA A 480 -16.32 -4.40 26.12
CA ALA A 480 -16.66 -2.99 26.11
C ALA A 480 -16.90 -2.47 24.68
N ALA A 481 -16.08 -2.90 23.72
CA ALA A 481 -16.24 -2.53 22.31
C ALA A 481 -17.55 -3.09 21.73
N VAL A 482 -17.93 -4.33 22.07
CA VAL A 482 -19.17 -4.96 21.62
C VAL A 482 -20.40 -4.31 22.23
N ARG A 483 -20.39 -3.92 23.53
CA ARG A 483 -21.49 -3.13 24.13
C ARG A 483 -21.69 -1.80 23.40
N ARG A 484 -20.61 -1.12 23.02
CA ARG A 484 -20.71 0.13 22.23
C ARG A 484 -21.30 -0.12 20.84
N LEU A 485 -20.98 -1.26 20.22
CA LEU A 485 -21.65 -1.69 18.99
C LEU A 485 -23.14 -1.95 19.23
N GLY A 486 -23.53 -2.57 20.37
CA GLY A 486 -24.92 -2.78 20.77
C GLY A 486 -25.67 -1.46 20.87
N ALA A 487 -25.13 -0.49 21.61
CA ALA A 487 -25.72 0.83 21.73
C ALA A 487 -25.91 1.55 20.38
N LEU A 488 -24.96 1.38 19.45
CA LEU A 488 -25.07 1.93 18.09
C LEU A 488 -26.20 1.28 17.28
N LEU A 489 -26.50 0.01 17.54
CA LEU A 489 -27.60 -0.75 16.92
C LEU A 489 -28.94 -0.60 17.63
N GLY A 490 -29.03 0.28 18.66
CA GLY A 490 -30.27 0.55 19.40
C GLY A 490 -30.62 -0.47 20.49
N ARG A 491 -29.60 -1.15 21.02
CA ARG A 491 -29.71 -2.08 22.18
C ARG A 491 -29.11 -1.51 23.44
#